data_4f3d3dc12d9980af216be2d8efcfbd13
#
_entry.id   4f3d3dc12d9980af216be2d8efcfbd13
#
_cell.length_a   1.000
_cell.length_b   1.000
_cell.length_c   1.000
_cell.angle_alpha   90.00
_cell.angle_beta   90.00
_cell.angle_gamma   90.00
#
_symmetry.space_group_name_H-M   'P 1'
#
loop_
_entity.id
_entity.type
_entity.pdbx_description
1 polymer ?
#
loop_
_entity_poly.entity_id
_entity_poly.type
_entity_poly.pdbx_seq_one_letter_code
_entity_poly.pdbx_strand_id
1 'polypeptide(L)'
;MKAITRHVYGPPALTDLDRPAPGPGQALLRVHAACLDHGVWHLGAGLPYPVRLATGLRRPRSPLLGRDVAGTVEAVGQEVTGLAAGDEVFGVCDGALAEHAVARADRLVPKAPGLSFEAAAAVPTSGLTALQALRDHARLRPGQRVLVIGAGGGVGTFAVQLAKARGAHVTGVCGPGKGDLVRSLGADEIVDHTREEPPAGRHDVVIDTAGNRPLRDLRRLLTRRGTLVIVGGENASGRWLHGTGRQLRATALSPFVRHTLRAPITRTDPADLRHLAGLAATGELTPVVGRTFPLAGFPDAMDHLRTGHATGKVVIVMPGTR
;
A
#
# COMPACT_ATOMS: atom_id res chain seq x y z
N MET A 1 -2.97 -2.11 26.91
CA MET A 1 -3.55 -1.90 25.58
C MET A 1 -3.50 -3.20 24.80
N LYS A 2 -4.49 -3.43 23.94
CA LYS A 2 -4.49 -4.58 23.04
C LYS A 2 -3.68 -4.28 21.77
N ALA A 3 -2.90 -5.28 21.31
CA ALA A 3 -2.07 -5.19 20.12
C ALA A 3 -1.94 -6.53 19.42
N ILE A 4 -1.76 -6.51 18.10
CA ILE A 4 -1.35 -7.70 17.34
C ILE A 4 0.17 -7.79 17.39
N THR A 5 0.66 -8.87 18.00
CA THR A 5 2.11 -9.07 18.20
C THR A 5 2.59 -10.40 17.64
N ARG A 6 3.91 -10.46 17.47
CA ARG A 6 4.61 -11.64 17.03
C ARG A 6 6.04 -11.66 17.58
N HIS A 7 6.32 -12.57 18.46
CA HIS A 7 7.65 -12.72 19.10
C HIS A 7 8.58 -13.66 18.31
N VAL A 8 8.00 -14.53 17.49
CA VAL A 8 8.72 -15.44 16.57
C VAL A 8 8.06 -15.36 15.19
N TYR A 9 8.80 -15.69 14.12
CA TYR A 9 8.21 -15.76 12.79
C TYR A 9 7.16 -16.87 12.71
N GLY A 10 5.91 -16.51 12.55
CA GLY A 10 4.76 -17.40 12.58
C GLY A 10 3.44 -16.64 12.69
N PRO A 11 2.36 -17.29 13.08
CA PRO A 11 1.07 -16.63 13.28
C PRO A 11 1.16 -15.55 14.34
N PRO A 12 0.67 -14.34 14.09
CA PRO A 12 0.57 -13.31 15.12
C PRO A 12 -0.60 -13.58 16.07
N ALA A 13 -0.55 -12.98 17.25
CA ALA A 13 -1.56 -13.10 18.27
C ALA A 13 -2.00 -11.74 18.80
N LEU A 14 -3.25 -11.65 19.26
CA LEU A 14 -3.75 -10.53 20.04
C LEU A 14 -3.22 -10.67 21.48
N THR A 15 -2.51 -9.65 21.95
CA THR A 15 -1.88 -9.64 23.29
C THR A 15 -2.17 -8.34 24.02
N ASP A 16 -2.06 -8.38 25.32
CA ASP A 16 -2.09 -7.19 26.16
C ASP A 16 -0.66 -6.72 26.43
N LEU A 17 -0.43 -5.43 26.22
CA LEU A 17 0.85 -4.75 26.41
C LEU A 17 0.66 -3.49 27.26
N ASP A 18 1.74 -3.01 27.86
CA ASP A 18 1.77 -1.69 28.46
C ASP A 18 1.62 -0.60 27.39
N ARG A 19 0.99 0.51 27.75
CA ARG A 19 0.86 1.66 26.86
C ARG A 19 2.24 2.30 26.68
N PRO A 20 2.69 2.55 25.43
CA PRO A 20 3.99 3.16 25.20
C PRO A 20 3.98 4.66 25.50
N ALA A 21 5.15 5.23 25.70
CA ALA A 21 5.35 6.68 25.81
C ALA A 21 6.17 7.18 24.61
N PRO A 22 5.89 8.40 24.09
CA PRO A 22 6.64 8.96 22.97
C PRO A 22 8.01 9.45 23.42
N GLY A 23 9.06 9.12 22.68
CA GLY A 23 10.40 9.68 22.82
C GLY A 23 10.55 11.01 22.05
N PRO A 24 11.77 11.61 22.04
CA PRO A 24 12.05 12.80 21.25
C PRO A 24 11.70 12.64 19.77
N GLY A 25 11.07 13.65 19.17
CA GLY A 25 10.62 13.62 17.79
C GLY A 25 9.46 12.67 17.48
N GLN A 26 8.79 12.12 18.50
CA GLN A 26 7.71 11.15 18.36
C GLN A 26 6.39 11.65 18.93
N ALA A 27 5.29 11.15 18.39
CA ALA A 27 3.94 11.36 18.92
C ALA A 27 3.32 10.00 19.31
N LEU A 28 2.60 9.99 20.41
CA LEU A 28 1.74 8.89 20.83
C LEU A 28 0.36 9.10 20.23
N LEU A 29 -0.12 8.12 19.51
CA LEU A 29 -1.44 8.11 18.90
C LEU A 29 -2.37 7.16 19.65
N ARG A 30 -3.61 7.61 19.90
CA ARG A 30 -4.74 6.73 20.04
C ARG A 30 -5.15 6.32 18.63
N VAL A 31 -4.96 5.06 18.29
CA VAL A 31 -5.26 4.55 16.95
C VAL A 31 -6.76 4.36 16.79
N HIS A 32 -7.30 4.86 15.70
CA HIS A 32 -8.70 4.64 15.31
C HIS A 32 -8.81 3.59 14.22
N ALA A 33 -7.89 3.66 13.24
CA ALA A 33 -7.85 2.72 12.15
C ALA A 33 -6.41 2.43 11.74
N ALA A 34 -6.15 1.18 11.33
CA ALA A 34 -4.90 0.73 10.74
C ALA A 34 -5.18 -0.06 9.48
N CYS A 35 -4.33 0.07 8.46
CA CYS A 35 -4.57 -0.59 7.21
C CYS A 35 -3.66 -1.81 7.03
N LEU A 36 -4.22 -2.87 6.45
CA LEU A 36 -3.48 -4.06 6.07
C LEU A 36 -3.02 -3.99 4.62
N ASP A 37 -1.80 -4.44 4.40
CA ASP A 37 -1.23 -4.71 3.10
C ASP A 37 -0.42 -6.02 3.14
N HIS A 38 0.00 -6.49 1.98
CA HIS A 38 0.79 -7.71 1.89
C HIS A 38 2.16 -7.57 2.58
N GLY A 39 2.68 -6.35 2.74
CA GLY A 39 3.89 -6.08 3.50
C GLY A 39 3.76 -6.48 4.97
N VAL A 40 2.59 -6.29 5.58
CA VAL A 40 2.31 -6.76 6.95
C VAL A 40 2.45 -8.28 7.04
N TRP A 41 1.95 -9.01 6.04
CA TRP A 41 2.11 -10.46 5.97
C TRP A 41 3.59 -10.86 5.78
N HIS A 42 4.31 -10.24 4.84
CA HIS A 42 5.73 -10.52 4.58
C HIS A 42 6.59 -10.30 5.82
N LEU A 43 6.42 -9.17 6.46
CA LEU A 43 7.08 -8.87 7.73
C LEU A 43 6.65 -9.88 8.80
N GLY A 44 5.35 -10.25 8.81
CA GLY A 44 4.74 -11.25 9.68
C GLY A 44 5.37 -12.62 9.52
N ALA A 45 5.47 -13.11 8.33
CA ALA A 45 6.02 -14.43 8.03
C ALA A 45 7.56 -14.46 8.04
N GLY A 46 8.21 -13.28 7.98
CA GLY A 46 9.66 -13.18 7.74
C GLY A 46 10.05 -13.78 6.39
N LEU A 47 9.24 -13.56 5.37
CA LEU A 47 9.43 -14.08 4.02
C LEU A 47 9.36 -12.94 2.98
N PRO A 48 10.16 -13.01 1.91
CA PRO A 48 11.24 -13.98 1.66
C PRO A 48 12.35 -13.89 2.70
N TYR A 49 13.13 -14.94 2.86
CA TYR A 49 14.19 -14.98 3.88
C TYR A 49 15.14 -13.77 3.91
N PRO A 50 15.53 -13.15 2.78
CA PRO A 50 16.33 -11.92 2.81
C PRO A 50 15.72 -10.76 3.59
N VAL A 51 14.38 -10.70 3.76
CA VAL A 51 13.71 -9.69 4.59
C VAL A 51 14.18 -9.77 6.05
N ARG A 52 14.56 -10.96 6.53
CA ARG A 52 15.07 -11.17 7.90
C ARG A 52 16.37 -10.45 8.19
N LEU A 53 17.16 -10.10 7.17
CA LEU A 53 18.36 -9.26 7.35
C LEU A 53 17.98 -7.88 7.92
N ALA A 54 16.85 -7.35 7.49
CA ALA A 54 16.32 -6.07 7.98
C ALA A 54 15.45 -6.22 9.23
N THR A 55 14.63 -7.29 9.32
CA THR A 55 13.63 -7.45 10.39
C THR A 55 14.10 -8.30 11.57
N GLY A 56 15.25 -8.99 11.46
CA GLY A 56 15.83 -9.86 12.48
C GLY A 56 16.01 -11.30 11.97
N LEU A 57 17.21 -11.87 12.10
CA LEU A 57 17.54 -13.15 11.47
C LEU A 57 16.74 -14.34 12.04
N ARG A 58 16.69 -14.46 13.35
CA ARG A 58 16.05 -15.60 14.05
C ARG A 58 14.67 -15.25 14.60
N ARG A 59 14.49 -14.02 15.04
CA ARG A 59 13.24 -13.47 15.57
C ARG A 59 13.07 -12.02 15.12
N PRO A 60 11.84 -11.51 15.04
CA PRO A 60 11.60 -10.09 14.72
C PRO A 60 12.29 -9.17 15.72
N ARG A 61 12.84 -8.05 15.25
CA ARG A 61 13.38 -6.98 16.10
C ARG A 61 12.29 -6.26 16.88
N SER A 62 11.13 -6.08 16.25
CA SER A 62 9.92 -5.55 16.88
C SER A 62 8.84 -6.63 16.87
N PRO A 63 8.17 -6.90 18.00
CA PRO A 63 7.04 -7.81 18.01
C PRO A 63 5.77 -7.20 17.41
N LEU A 64 5.69 -5.87 17.28
CA LEU A 64 4.52 -5.16 16.81
C LEU A 64 4.34 -5.26 15.29
N LEU A 65 3.10 -5.27 14.84
CA LEU A 65 2.71 -5.35 13.43
C LEU A 65 1.91 -4.11 13.00
N GLY A 66 1.85 -3.91 11.68
CA GLY A 66 1.13 -2.80 11.06
C GLY A 66 2.02 -1.59 10.82
N ARG A 67 1.66 -0.83 9.77
CA ARG A 67 2.41 0.37 9.36
C ARG A 67 1.50 1.56 9.13
N ASP A 68 0.45 1.41 8.35
CA ASP A 68 -0.46 2.48 8.01
C ASP A 68 -1.41 2.74 9.18
N VAL A 69 -1.49 3.97 9.64
CA VAL A 69 -2.23 4.36 10.84
C VAL A 69 -3.02 5.64 10.60
N ALA A 70 -4.19 5.74 11.21
CA ALA A 70 -4.91 6.98 11.42
C ALA A 70 -5.43 7.02 12.86
N GLY A 71 -5.33 8.17 13.50
CA GLY A 71 -5.70 8.31 14.91
C GLY A 71 -5.60 9.74 15.41
N THR A 72 -5.81 9.89 16.71
CA THR A 72 -5.68 11.17 17.41
C THR A 72 -4.39 11.19 18.22
N VAL A 73 -3.65 12.28 18.13
CA VAL A 73 -2.48 12.52 18.96
C VAL A 73 -2.89 12.66 20.41
N GLU A 74 -2.33 11.87 21.32
CA GLU A 74 -2.59 11.97 22.76
C GLU A 74 -1.46 12.64 23.52
N ALA A 75 -0.23 12.49 23.04
CA ALA A 75 0.94 13.14 23.62
C ALA A 75 2.02 13.29 22.54
N VAL A 76 2.87 14.28 22.71
CA VAL A 76 4.06 14.50 21.89
C VAL A 76 5.29 14.49 22.75
N GLY A 77 6.37 13.92 22.23
CA GLY A 77 7.68 13.95 22.85
C GLY A 77 8.38 15.31 22.65
N GLN A 78 9.55 15.46 23.28
CA GLN A 78 10.40 16.64 23.05
C GLN A 78 10.74 16.77 21.56
N GLU A 79 11.04 18.00 21.12
CA GLU A 79 11.42 18.34 19.73
C GLU A 79 10.30 18.18 18.68
N VAL A 80 9.10 17.75 19.05
CA VAL A 80 7.98 17.72 18.13
C VAL A 80 7.44 19.13 17.93
N THR A 81 7.42 19.57 16.69
CA THR A 81 6.80 20.84 16.26
C THR A 81 5.69 20.57 15.26
N GLY A 82 4.62 21.36 15.30
CA GLY A 82 3.52 21.27 14.32
C GLY A 82 2.51 20.17 14.56
N LEU A 83 2.59 19.43 15.70
CA LEU A 83 1.58 18.51 16.19
C LEU A 83 1.33 18.75 17.67
N ALA A 84 0.07 18.62 18.09
CA ALA A 84 -0.38 18.76 19.46
C ALA A 84 -1.37 17.66 19.84
N ALA A 85 -1.56 17.45 21.14
CA ALA A 85 -2.60 16.55 21.63
C ALA A 85 -3.98 17.03 21.14
N GLY A 86 -4.79 16.11 20.66
CA GLY A 86 -6.09 16.36 20.03
C GLY A 86 -6.05 16.40 18.51
N ASP A 87 -4.88 16.54 17.87
CA ASP A 87 -4.78 16.55 16.40
C ASP A 87 -5.18 15.20 15.81
N GLU A 88 -6.02 15.22 14.81
CA GLU A 88 -6.35 14.04 14.00
C GLU A 88 -5.34 13.92 12.86
N VAL A 89 -4.65 12.78 12.83
CA VAL A 89 -3.52 12.55 11.91
C VAL A 89 -3.60 11.16 11.27
N PHE A 90 -2.88 11.03 10.16
CA PHE A 90 -2.60 9.71 9.58
C PHE A 90 -1.18 9.67 9.04
N GLY A 91 -0.66 8.46 8.83
CA GLY A 91 0.69 8.29 8.33
C GLY A 91 1.22 6.89 8.51
N VAL A 92 2.52 6.79 8.77
CA VAL A 92 3.23 5.51 8.89
C VAL A 92 3.94 5.42 10.23
N CYS A 93 3.69 4.33 10.95
CA CYS A 93 4.41 3.98 12.17
C CYS A 93 4.78 2.49 12.19
N ASP A 94 5.56 2.09 13.17
CA ASP A 94 5.76 0.67 13.48
C ASP A 94 4.78 0.28 14.59
N GLY A 95 3.96 -0.77 14.34
CA GLY A 95 2.99 -1.23 15.34
C GLY A 95 1.61 -0.60 15.26
N ALA A 96 1.17 -0.21 14.07
CA ALA A 96 -0.16 0.38 13.85
C ALA A 96 -1.35 -0.53 14.27
N LEU A 97 -1.14 -1.86 14.35
CA LEU A 97 -2.17 -2.82 14.76
C LEU A 97 -2.25 -2.93 16.29
N ALA A 98 -2.47 -1.81 16.96
CA ALA A 98 -2.60 -1.67 18.41
C ALA A 98 -3.53 -0.50 18.75
N GLU A 99 -4.11 -0.50 19.95
CA GLU A 99 -4.95 0.61 20.44
C GLU A 99 -4.17 1.93 20.54
N HIS A 100 -2.86 1.84 20.82
CA HIS A 100 -1.94 2.99 20.85
C HIS A 100 -0.67 2.66 20.08
N ALA A 101 -0.16 3.62 19.34
CA ALA A 101 1.08 3.50 18.59
C ALA A 101 1.96 4.74 18.74
N VAL A 102 3.27 4.54 18.75
CA VAL A 102 4.23 5.64 18.69
C VAL A 102 4.70 5.80 17.27
N ALA A 103 4.60 7.02 16.74
CA ALA A 103 5.03 7.38 15.40
C ALA A 103 6.06 8.52 15.43
N ARG A 104 6.98 8.53 14.49
CA ARG A 104 7.78 9.73 14.25
C ARG A 104 6.87 10.86 13.74
N ALA A 105 6.98 12.04 14.31
CA ALA A 105 6.13 13.18 13.95
C ALA A 105 6.26 13.57 12.47
N ASP A 106 7.47 13.45 11.88
CA ASP A 106 7.73 13.72 10.48
C ASP A 106 7.07 12.73 9.49
N ARG A 107 6.53 11.61 9.98
CA ARG A 107 5.80 10.60 9.19
C ARG A 107 4.30 10.69 9.34
N LEU A 108 3.81 11.71 10.01
CA LEU A 108 2.40 12.00 10.22
C LEU A 108 2.00 13.27 9.46
N VAL A 109 0.77 13.28 8.99
CA VAL A 109 0.14 14.46 8.37
C VAL A 109 -1.25 14.65 8.95
N PRO A 110 -1.75 15.90 9.03
CA PRO A 110 -3.11 16.16 9.45
C PRO A 110 -4.13 15.42 8.58
N LYS A 111 -5.14 14.86 9.23
CA LYS A 111 -6.30 14.27 8.56
C LYS A 111 -7.27 15.41 8.18
N ALA A 112 -7.68 15.47 6.92
CA ALA A 112 -8.64 16.46 6.48
C ALA A 112 -10.00 16.31 7.21
N PRO A 113 -10.66 17.39 7.57
CA PRO A 113 -12.04 17.34 8.02
C PRO A 113 -12.91 16.61 6.99
N GLY A 114 -13.80 15.74 7.46
CA GLY A 114 -14.68 14.94 6.59
C GLY A 114 -14.07 13.65 6.03
N LEU A 115 -12.75 13.47 6.06
CA LEU A 115 -12.13 12.17 5.77
C LEU A 115 -12.28 11.25 6.99
N SER A 116 -12.83 10.04 6.83
CA SER A 116 -12.89 9.08 7.93
C SER A 116 -11.51 8.56 8.31
N PHE A 117 -11.34 8.04 9.53
CA PHE A 117 -10.08 7.44 9.93
C PHE A 117 -9.71 6.20 9.10
N GLU A 118 -10.72 5.42 8.69
CA GLU A 118 -10.54 4.26 7.82
C GLU A 118 -10.00 4.67 6.44
N ALA A 119 -10.59 5.70 5.85
CA ALA A 119 -10.16 6.25 4.58
C ALA A 119 -8.75 6.87 4.69
N ALA A 120 -8.47 7.59 5.78
CA ALA A 120 -7.17 8.17 6.05
C ALA A 120 -6.08 7.09 6.22
N ALA A 121 -6.35 6.02 6.99
CA ALA A 121 -5.44 4.90 7.16
C ALA A 121 -5.17 4.14 5.85
N ALA A 122 -6.07 4.21 4.87
CA ALA A 122 -5.93 3.54 3.57
C ALA A 122 -4.89 4.21 2.66
N VAL A 123 -4.56 5.49 2.90
CA VAL A 123 -3.73 6.32 1.99
C VAL A 123 -2.24 5.96 2.01
N PRO A 124 -1.53 5.84 3.17
CA PRO A 124 -0.08 5.98 3.21
C PRO A 124 0.66 5.03 2.27
N THR A 125 0.78 3.76 2.61
CA THR A 125 1.61 2.81 1.84
C THR A 125 1.13 2.67 0.39
N SER A 126 -0.18 2.53 0.17
CA SER A 126 -0.72 2.30 -1.18
C SER A 126 -0.67 3.55 -2.05
N GLY A 127 -1.01 4.70 -1.50
CA GLY A 127 -0.92 5.99 -2.20
C GLY A 127 0.52 6.35 -2.55
N LEU A 128 1.45 6.23 -1.59
CA LEU A 128 2.88 6.47 -1.82
C LEU A 128 3.43 5.55 -2.91
N THR A 129 3.05 4.27 -2.87
CA THR A 129 3.47 3.29 -3.87
C THR A 129 2.99 3.66 -5.27
N ALA A 130 1.72 3.99 -5.43
CA ALA A 130 1.14 4.40 -6.71
C ALA A 130 1.74 5.71 -7.22
N LEU A 131 1.90 6.71 -6.34
CA LEU A 131 2.48 8.02 -6.68
C LEU A 131 3.91 7.87 -7.20
N GLN A 132 4.77 7.18 -6.45
CA GLN A 132 6.17 6.98 -6.82
C GLN A 132 6.32 6.08 -8.05
N ALA A 133 5.47 5.05 -8.20
CA ALA A 133 5.47 4.22 -9.40
C ALA A 133 5.19 5.04 -10.67
N LEU A 134 4.23 5.94 -10.63
CA LEU A 134 3.84 6.75 -11.77
C LEU A 134 4.81 7.92 -12.01
N ARG A 135 5.18 8.67 -10.95
CA ARG A 135 6.02 9.88 -11.04
C ARG A 135 7.50 9.56 -11.28
N ASP A 136 8.07 8.72 -10.41
CA ASP A 136 9.52 8.57 -10.32
C ASP A 136 10.03 7.44 -11.23
N HIS A 137 9.26 6.36 -11.31
CA HIS A 137 9.69 5.15 -12.01
C HIS A 137 9.15 5.06 -13.43
N ALA A 138 7.88 5.36 -13.66
CA ALA A 138 7.31 5.44 -15.00
C ALA A 138 7.56 6.80 -15.67
N ARG A 139 7.74 7.87 -14.90
CA ARG A 139 7.86 9.26 -15.39
C ARG A 139 6.70 9.61 -16.31
N LEU A 140 5.49 9.27 -15.84
CA LEU A 140 4.26 9.41 -16.59
C LEU A 140 4.05 10.85 -17.07
N ARG A 141 3.69 10.99 -18.35
CA ARG A 141 3.40 12.26 -19.03
C ARG A 141 1.94 12.31 -19.47
N PRO A 142 1.34 13.49 -19.56
CA PRO A 142 0.00 13.65 -20.13
C PRO A 142 -0.12 13.03 -21.53
N GLY A 143 -1.28 12.46 -21.83
CA GLY A 143 -1.58 11.81 -23.11
C GLY A 143 -1.03 10.39 -23.28
N GLN A 144 -0.21 9.89 -22.36
CA GLN A 144 0.29 8.50 -22.42
C GLN A 144 -0.83 7.51 -22.06
N ARG A 145 -0.70 6.29 -22.58
CA ARG A 145 -1.60 5.16 -22.31
C ARG A 145 -1.03 4.31 -21.18
N VAL A 146 -1.78 4.24 -20.09
CA VAL A 146 -1.40 3.50 -18.87
C VAL A 146 -2.29 2.28 -18.71
N LEU A 147 -1.69 1.11 -18.51
CA LEU A 147 -2.39 -0.10 -18.09
C LEU A 147 -2.10 -0.34 -16.60
N VAL A 148 -3.16 -0.43 -15.80
CA VAL A 148 -3.08 -0.79 -14.37
C VAL A 148 -3.61 -2.21 -14.19
N ILE A 149 -2.73 -3.18 -13.93
CA ILE A 149 -3.11 -4.56 -13.64
C ILE A 149 -3.34 -4.71 -12.15
N GLY A 150 -4.53 -5.22 -11.76
CA GLY A 150 -5.00 -5.20 -10.39
C GLY A 150 -5.64 -3.88 -9.99
N ALA A 151 -6.29 -3.19 -10.95
CA ALA A 151 -6.85 -1.84 -10.81
C ALA A 151 -7.86 -1.69 -9.65
N GLY A 152 -8.59 -2.75 -9.29
CA GLY A 152 -9.55 -2.73 -8.18
C GLY A 152 -8.95 -3.09 -6.82
N GLY A 153 -7.63 -3.30 -6.71
CA GLY A 153 -6.93 -3.61 -5.46
C GLY A 153 -6.41 -2.36 -4.73
N GLY A 154 -5.75 -2.56 -3.58
CA GLY A 154 -5.30 -1.47 -2.71
C GLY A 154 -4.44 -0.42 -3.42
N VAL A 155 -3.36 -0.80 -4.08
CA VAL A 155 -2.49 0.12 -4.84
C VAL A 155 -3.13 0.52 -6.16
N GLY A 156 -3.86 -0.41 -6.82
CA GLY A 156 -4.45 -0.20 -8.13
C GLY A 156 -5.45 0.94 -8.16
N THR A 157 -6.31 1.07 -7.13
CA THR A 157 -7.30 2.14 -7.01
C THR A 157 -6.66 3.54 -6.95
N PHE A 158 -5.51 3.67 -6.27
CA PHE A 158 -4.73 4.91 -6.27
C PHE A 158 -4.02 5.14 -7.62
N ALA A 159 -3.48 4.08 -8.22
CA ALA A 159 -2.76 4.20 -9.50
C ALA A 159 -3.69 4.68 -10.63
N VAL A 160 -4.94 4.21 -10.68
CA VAL A 160 -5.95 4.67 -11.65
C VAL A 160 -6.19 6.17 -11.49
N GLN A 161 -6.53 6.61 -10.28
CA GLN A 161 -6.85 8.01 -9.98
C GLN A 161 -5.66 8.95 -10.26
N LEU A 162 -4.48 8.60 -9.75
CA LEU A 162 -3.27 9.40 -9.94
C LEU A 162 -2.79 9.45 -11.39
N ALA A 163 -2.98 8.38 -12.17
CA ALA A 163 -2.69 8.39 -13.59
C ALA A 163 -3.68 9.28 -14.36
N LYS A 164 -4.97 9.19 -14.02
CA LYS A 164 -6.01 10.03 -14.62
C LYS A 164 -5.80 11.50 -14.31
N ALA A 165 -5.50 11.86 -13.07
CA ALA A 165 -5.19 13.24 -12.65
C ALA A 165 -3.97 13.82 -13.39
N ARG A 166 -3.06 12.96 -13.90
CA ARG A 166 -1.93 13.37 -14.76
C ARG A 166 -2.26 13.42 -16.25
N GLY A 167 -3.52 13.32 -16.62
CA GLY A 167 -3.96 13.40 -18.02
C GLY A 167 -3.63 12.18 -18.86
N ALA A 168 -3.44 11.00 -18.25
CA ALA A 168 -3.24 9.76 -18.97
C ALA A 168 -4.56 9.17 -19.47
N HIS A 169 -4.48 8.33 -20.52
CA HIS A 169 -5.54 7.41 -20.89
C HIS A 169 -5.34 6.10 -20.12
N VAL A 170 -6.27 5.75 -19.23
CA VAL A 170 -6.13 4.67 -18.27
C VAL A 170 -6.97 3.47 -18.64
N THR A 171 -6.33 2.32 -18.84
CA THR A 171 -6.98 1.01 -18.94
C THR A 171 -6.81 0.27 -17.63
N GLY A 172 -7.91 -0.09 -16.96
CA GLY A 172 -7.91 -0.86 -15.72
C GLY A 172 -8.18 -2.33 -15.95
N VAL A 173 -7.24 -3.21 -15.52
CA VAL A 173 -7.45 -4.66 -15.51
C VAL A 173 -7.89 -5.09 -14.11
N CYS A 174 -9.06 -5.68 -14.00
CA CYS A 174 -9.63 -6.14 -12.74
C CYS A 174 -10.41 -7.44 -12.89
N GLY A 175 -10.84 -8.04 -11.80
CA GLY A 175 -11.73 -9.18 -11.81
C GLY A 175 -13.20 -8.79 -11.93
N PRO A 176 -14.10 -9.79 -12.10
CA PRO A 176 -15.53 -9.57 -12.19
C PRO A 176 -16.06 -8.78 -11.00
N GLY A 177 -17.05 -7.91 -11.24
CA GLY A 177 -17.68 -7.08 -10.22
C GLY A 177 -16.92 -5.85 -9.76
N LYS A 178 -15.67 -5.62 -10.24
CA LYS A 178 -14.89 -4.43 -9.90
C LYS A 178 -14.84 -3.38 -11.01
N GLY A 179 -15.37 -3.67 -12.18
CA GLY A 179 -15.30 -2.80 -13.37
C GLY A 179 -15.93 -1.43 -13.13
N ASP A 180 -17.12 -1.38 -12.51
CA ASP A 180 -17.83 -0.12 -12.27
C ASP A 180 -17.09 0.75 -11.26
N LEU A 181 -16.53 0.16 -10.19
CA LEU A 181 -15.66 0.87 -9.27
C LEU A 181 -14.44 1.45 -10.01
N VAL A 182 -13.73 0.64 -10.78
CA VAL A 182 -12.51 1.09 -11.48
C VAL A 182 -12.84 2.18 -12.49
N ARG A 183 -14.01 2.11 -13.15
CA ARG A 183 -14.50 3.17 -14.05
C ARG A 183 -14.83 4.45 -13.28
N SER A 184 -15.51 4.36 -12.13
CA SER A 184 -15.83 5.54 -11.30
C SER A 184 -14.58 6.23 -10.73
N LEU A 185 -13.45 5.52 -10.61
CA LEU A 185 -12.16 6.07 -10.23
C LEU A 185 -11.41 6.74 -11.39
N GLY A 186 -11.99 6.75 -12.59
CA GLY A 186 -11.47 7.48 -13.75
C GLY A 186 -10.78 6.62 -14.81
N ALA A 187 -10.90 5.29 -14.79
CA ALA A 187 -10.41 4.46 -15.88
C ALA A 187 -11.28 4.67 -17.14
N ASP A 188 -10.63 4.88 -18.28
CA ASP A 188 -11.28 5.07 -19.58
C ASP A 188 -11.72 3.73 -20.20
N GLU A 189 -10.91 2.69 -20.01
CA GLU A 189 -11.18 1.33 -20.48
C GLU A 189 -11.07 0.33 -19.32
N ILE A 190 -11.92 -0.71 -19.34
CA ILE A 190 -11.90 -1.80 -18.38
C ILE A 190 -11.68 -3.12 -19.11
N VAL A 191 -10.79 -3.93 -18.60
CA VAL A 191 -10.52 -5.30 -19.04
C VAL A 191 -10.81 -6.26 -17.90
N ASP A 192 -11.80 -7.14 -18.08
CA ASP A 192 -12.04 -8.25 -17.16
C ASP A 192 -11.10 -9.41 -17.52
N HIS A 193 -10.07 -9.63 -16.69
CA HIS A 193 -9.03 -10.63 -16.92
C HIS A 193 -9.54 -12.08 -16.95
N THR A 194 -10.81 -12.34 -16.62
CA THR A 194 -11.42 -13.67 -16.71
C THR A 194 -12.04 -13.92 -18.07
N ARG A 195 -12.23 -12.88 -18.87
CA ARG A 195 -12.91 -12.92 -20.17
C ARG A 195 -12.00 -12.57 -21.33
N GLU A 196 -11.05 -11.67 -21.09
CA GLU A 196 -10.20 -11.15 -22.15
C GLU A 196 -8.80 -10.78 -21.67
N GLU A 197 -7.86 -10.72 -22.61
CA GLU A 197 -6.51 -10.25 -22.35
C GLU A 197 -6.36 -8.78 -22.79
N PRO A 198 -5.58 -7.97 -22.03
CA PRO A 198 -5.29 -6.61 -22.46
C PRO A 198 -4.58 -6.59 -23.82
N PRO A 199 -4.89 -5.63 -24.70
CA PRO A 199 -4.30 -5.57 -26.02
C PRO A 199 -2.78 -5.37 -25.98
N ALA A 200 -2.07 -6.17 -26.79
CA ALA A 200 -0.62 -6.13 -26.88
C ALA A 200 -0.12 -4.86 -27.58
N GLY A 201 1.07 -4.36 -27.20
CA GLY A 201 1.78 -3.28 -27.88
C GLY A 201 1.15 -1.90 -27.79
N ARG A 202 0.17 -1.69 -26.89
CA ARG A 202 -0.63 -0.45 -26.85
C ARG A 202 -0.30 0.50 -25.73
N HIS A 203 0.44 0.09 -24.68
CA HIS A 203 0.59 0.87 -23.47
C HIS A 203 2.01 1.43 -23.33
N ASP A 204 2.12 2.72 -23.04
CA ASP A 204 3.38 3.40 -22.77
C ASP A 204 3.89 3.04 -21.36
N VAL A 205 2.96 2.82 -20.45
CA VAL A 205 3.23 2.44 -19.06
C VAL A 205 2.35 1.27 -18.67
N VAL A 206 2.94 0.26 -18.03
CA VAL A 206 2.23 -0.85 -17.38
C VAL A 206 2.60 -0.84 -15.90
N ILE A 207 1.62 -0.69 -15.03
CA ILE A 207 1.74 -0.82 -13.57
C ILE A 207 1.16 -2.18 -13.18
N ASP A 208 2.00 -3.09 -12.74
CA ASP A 208 1.57 -4.42 -12.30
C ASP A 208 1.52 -4.50 -10.77
N THR A 209 0.31 -4.48 -10.23
CA THR A 209 0.05 -4.62 -8.79
C THR A 209 -0.45 -6.01 -8.40
N ALA A 210 -0.87 -6.83 -9.38
CA ALA A 210 -1.45 -8.15 -9.12
C ALA A 210 -0.40 -9.26 -8.93
N GLY A 211 0.77 -9.12 -9.55
CA GLY A 211 1.88 -10.04 -9.32
C GLY A 211 1.79 -11.43 -9.97
N ASN A 212 0.77 -11.72 -10.78
CA ASN A 212 0.44 -13.06 -11.26
C ASN A 212 0.83 -13.35 -12.72
N ARG A 213 1.33 -12.35 -13.49
CA ARG A 213 1.67 -12.53 -14.90
C ARG A 213 3.18 -12.74 -15.11
N PRO A 214 3.60 -13.63 -16.04
CA PRO A 214 5.01 -13.76 -16.43
C PRO A 214 5.56 -12.45 -17.02
N LEU A 215 6.85 -12.18 -16.78
CA LEU A 215 7.53 -10.98 -17.27
C LEU A 215 7.45 -10.82 -18.80
N ARG A 216 7.52 -11.93 -19.55
CA ARG A 216 7.40 -11.91 -21.02
C ARG A 216 6.03 -11.37 -21.48
N ASP A 217 4.95 -11.74 -20.77
CA ASP A 217 3.59 -11.38 -21.14
C ASP A 217 3.31 -9.90 -20.77
N LEU A 218 3.81 -9.45 -19.62
CA LEU A 218 3.79 -8.03 -19.26
C LEU A 218 4.51 -7.15 -20.28
N ARG A 219 5.64 -7.60 -20.80
CA ARG A 219 6.41 -6.86 -21.82
C ARG A 219 5.71 -6.80 -23.16
N ARG A 220 4.89 -7.77 -23.53
CA ARG A 220 4.08 -7.76 -24.77
C ARG A 220 3.01 -6.68 -24.77
N LEU A 221 2.56 -6.21 -23.61
CA LEU A 221 1.55 -5.16 -23.47
C LEU A 221 2.12 -3.76 -23.75
N LEU A 222 3.43 -3.60 -23.68
CA LEU A 222 4.13 -2.33 -23.84
C LEU A 222 4.31 -1.93 -25.31
N THR A 223 4.26 -0.63 -25.58
CA THR A 223 4.83 -0.05 -26.80
C THR A 223 6.33 -0.30 -26.86
N ARG A 224 6.97 -0.09 -28.02
CA ARG A 224 8.38 -0.44 -28.28
C ARG A 224 9.38 0.08 -27.22
N ARG A 225 9.11 1.22 -26.59
CA ARG A 225 9.94 1.87 -25.57
C ARG A 225 9.17 2.10 -24.26
N GLY A 226 8.10 1.34 -24.04
CA GLY A 226 7.27 1.47 -22.86
C GLY A 226 7.97 1.09 -21.57
N THR A 227 7.39 1.53 -20.47
CA THR A 227 7.90 1.28 -19.11
C THR A 227 6.99 0.31 -18.36
N LEU A 228 7.56 -0.73 -17.77
CA LEU A 228 6.90 -1.62 -16.82
C LEU A 228 7.36 -1.30 -15.41
N VAL A 229 6.43 -1.07 -14.50
CA VAL A 229 6.68 -0.96 -13.07
C VAL A 229 5.99 -2.11 -12.35
N ILE A 230 6.77 -2.99 -11.73
CA ILE A 230 6.27 -4.14 -10.97
C ILE A 230 6.21 -3.75 -9.50
N VAL A 231 5.01 -3.65 -8.97
CA VAL A 231 4.73 -3.28 -7.58
C VAL A 231 4.35 -4.50 -6.75
N GLY A 232 3.51 -5.39 -7.30
CA GLY A 232 3.08 -6.63 -6.66
C GLY A 232 4.01 -7.81 -6.97
N GLY A 233 4.05 -8.79 -6.06
CA GLY A 233 4.91 -9.99 -6.22
C GLY A 233 4.39 -11.23 -5.54
N GLU A 234 3.13 -11.28 -5.14
CA GLU A 234 2.62 -12.09 -4.04
C GLU A 234 2.19 -13.52 -4.40
N ASN A 235 1.99 -13.82 -5.68
CA ASN A 235 1.50 -15.13 -6.13
C ASN A 235 2.61 -16.15 -6.46
N ALA A 236 3.81 -16.01 -5.89
CA ALA A 236 4.89 -16.94 -6.14
C ALA A 236 5.19 -17.82 -4.93
N SER A 237 5.30 -19.11 -5.17
CA SER A 237 5.74 -20.12 -4.21
C SER A 237 7.25 -20.02 -3.95
N GLY A 238 7.67 -20.36 -2.73
CA GLY A 238 9.07 -20.48 -2.35
C GLY A 238 9.53 -19.53 -1.26
N ARG A 239 10.27 -20.03 -0.28
CA ARG A 239 10.70 -19.27 0.91
C ARG A 239 11.85 -18.30 0.64
N TRP A 240 12.67 -18.54 -0.40
CA TRP A 240 13.85 -17.73 -0.69
C TRP A 240 13.54 -16.46 -1.47
N LEU A 241 12.75 -16.57 -2.54
CA LEU A 241 12.45 -15.44 -3.43
C LEU A 241 11.02 -14.93 -3.31
N HIS A 242 10.08 -15.75 -2.89
CA HIS A 242 8.67 -15.44 -2.57
C HIS A 242 8.11 -14.24 -3.38
N GLY A 243 8.05 -14.38 -4.70
CA GLY A 243 7.57 -13.32 -5.60
C GLY A 243 8.61 -12.30 -6.05
N THR A 244 9.70 -12.09 -5.30
CA THR A 244 10.74 -11.11 -5.68
C THR A 244 11.60 -11.55 -6.87
N GLY A 245 11.60 -12.83 -7.22
CA GLY A 245 12.37 -13.36 -8.36
C GLY A 245 12.00 -12.70 -9.69
N ARG A 246 10.73 -12.33 -9.88
CA ARG A 246 10.26 -11.60 -11.06
C ARG A 246 10.79 -10.16 -11.09
N GLN A 247 10.81 -9.50 -9.94
CA GLN A 247 11.35 -8.16 -9.75
C GLN A 247 12.85 -8.12 -10.04
N LEU A 248 13.62 -9.09 -9.50
CA LEU A 248 15.05 -9.21 -9.75
C LEU A 248 15.34 -9.48 -11.24
N ARG A 249 14.59 -10.39 -11.88
CA ARG A 249 14.72 -10.67 -13.32
C ARG A 249 14.40 -9.43 -14.17
N ALA A 250 13.37 -8.66 -13.81
CA ALA A 250 13.02 -7.42 -14.50
C ALA A 250 14.16 -6.41 -14.42
N THR A 251 14.71 -6.19 -13.22
CA THR A 251 15.82 -5.26 -13.01
C THR A 251 17.07 -5.70 -13.77
N ALA A 252 17.43 -6.98 -13.72
CA ALA A 252 18.58 -7.53 -14.43
C ALA A 252 18.41 -7.48 -15.96
N LEU A 253 17.19 -7.69 -16.47
CA LEU A 253 16.91 -7.68 -17.92
C LEU A 253 16.82 -6.25 -18.50
N SER A 254 16.48 -5.25 -17.68
CA SER A 254 16.21 -3.89 -18.14
C SER A 254 17.31 -3.27 -19.02
N PRO A 255 18.63 -3.44 -18.73
CA PRO A 255 19.69 -2.89 -19.59
C PRO A 255 19.79 -3.54 -20.98
N PHE A 256 19.29 -4.76 -21.14
CA PHE A 256 19.44 -5.56 -22.35
C PHE A 256 18.22 -5.51 -23.28
N VAL A 257 17.17 -4.79 -22.91
CA VAL A 257 15.94 -4.68 -23.67
C VAL A 257 15.56 -3.23 -23.95
N ARG A 258 14.69 -3.01 -24.94
CA ARG A 258 14.22 -1.66 -25.31
C ARG A 258 13.24 -1.07 -24.30
N HIS A 259 12.58 -1.91 -23.51
CA HIS A 259 11.64 -1.52 -22.47
C HIS A 259 12.39 -1.09 -21.21
N THR A 260 11.87 -0.12 -20.49
CA THR A 260 12.32 0.21 -19.13
C THR A 260 11.58 -0.68 -18.14
N LEU A 261 12.32 -1.52 -17.39
CA LEU A 261 11.72 -2.41 -16.39
C LEU A 261 12.15 -1.95 -15.00
N ARG A 262 11.19 -1.71 -14.13
CA ARG A 262 11.39 -1.19 -12.77
C ARG A 262 10.66 -2.06 -11.75
N ALA A 263 11.29 -2.26 -10.60
CA ALA A 263 10.73 -2.92 -9.43
C ALA A 263 11.12 -2.12 -8.19
N PRO A 264 10.41 -1.01 -7.92
CA PRO A 264 10.78 -0.10 -6.85
C PRO A 264 10.42 -0.64 -5.48
N ILE A 265 11.16 -0.14 -4.47
CA ILE A 265 10.75 -0.19 -3.06
C ILE A 265 10.20 1.17 -2.70
N THR A 266 8.97 1.21 -2.19
CA THR A 266 8.30 2.44 -1.76
C THR A 266 9.03 3.09 -0.58
N ARG A 267 9.21 4.40 -0.64
CA ARG A 267 9.81 5.20 0.43
C ARG A 267 8.72 5.97 1.15
N THR A 268 8.82 6.04 2.47
CA THR A 268 7.97 6.94 3.26
C THR A 268 8.57 8.34 3.18
N ASP A 269 8.09 9.14 2.22
CA ASP A 269 8.47 10.52 2.04
C ASP A 269 7.38 11.44 2.63
N PRO A 270 7.71 12.30 3.60
CA PRO A 270 6.74 13.21 4.20
C PRO A 270 6.13 14.21 3.23
N ALA A 271 6.86 14.64 2.20
CA ALA A 271 6.34 15.56 1.19
C ALA A 271 5.31 14.86 0.28
N ASP A 272 5.59 13.62 -0.12
CA ASP A 272 4.65 12.80 -0.88
C ASP A 272 3.38 12.51 -0.09
N LEU A 273 3.52 12.22 1.22
CA LEU A 273 2.37 11.97 2.08
C LEU A 273 1.49 13.21 2.23
N ARG A 274 2.10 14.41 2.40
CA ARG A 274 1.35 15.69 2.42
C ARG A 274 0.66 15.96 1.07
N HIS A 275 1.31 15.67 -0.04
CA HIS A 275 0.68 15.79 -1.36
C HIS A 275 -0.56 14.91 -1.49
N LEU A 276 -0.47 13.63 -1.09
CA LEU A 276 -1.61 12.72 -1.09
C LEU A 276 -2.72 13.16 -0.14
N ALA A 277 -2.35 13.69 1.04
CA ALA A 277 -3.30 14.26 1.99
C ALA A 277 -4.06 15.45 1.38
N GLY A 278 -3.36 16.33 0.65
CA GLY A 278 -3.97 17.45 -0.07
C GLY A 278 -4.97 16.98 -1.12
N LEU A 279 -4.60 16.00 -1.95
CA LEU A 279 -5.51 15.43 -2.95
C LEU A 279 -6.74 14.76 -2.31
N ALA A 280 -6.57 14.10 -1.18
CA ALA A 280 -7.67 13.50 -0.45
C ALA A 280 -8.59 14.56 0.18
N ALA A 281 -8.03 15.68 0.64
CA ALA A 281 -8.77 16.79 1.22
C ALA A 281 -9.64 17.52 0.19
N THR A 282 -9.16 17.64 -1.07
CA THR A 282 -9.91 18.27 -2.17
C THR A 282 -10.89 17.32 -2.87
N GLY A 283 -10.87 16.03 -2.53
CA GLY A 283 -11.68 15.00 -3.19
C GLY A 283 -11.12 14.52 -4.54
N GLU A 284 -9.95 15.02 -4.95
CA GLU A 284 -9.27 14.57 -6.17
C GLU A 284 -8.72 13.14 -6.02
N LEU A 285 -8.57 12.67 -4.80
CA LEU A 285 -8.18 11.30 -4.47
C LEU A 285 -9.16 10.71 -3.46
N THR A 286 -9.88 9.67 -3.86
CA THR A 286 -10.84 8.97 -3.01
C THR A 286 -10.24 7.64 -2.56
N PRO A 287 -9.84 7.48 -1.27
CA PRO A 287 -9.36 6.21 -0.76
C PRO A 287 -10.50 5.18 -0.73
N VAL A 288 -10.27 4.01 -1.33
CA VAL A 288 -11.27 2.95 -1.40
C VAL A 288 -11.06 1.97 -0.25
N VAL A 289 -11.95 2.00 0.73
CA VAL A 289 -12.02 1.00 1.81
C VAL A 289 -12.98 -0.10 1.39
N GLY A 290 -12.45 -1.29 1.14
CA GLY A 290 -13.26 -2.41 0.66
C GLY A 290 -13.94 -3.17 1.80
N ARG A 291 -13.22 -3.40 2.89
CA ARG A 291 -13.76 -4.09 4.06
C ARG A 291 -13.05 -3.66 5.34
N THR A 292 -13.84 -3.58 6.42
CA THR A 292 -13.35 -3.29 7.77
C THR A 292 -13.49 -4.52 8.67
N PHE A 293 -12.58 -4.67 9.62
CA PHE A 293 -12.59 -5.71 10.63
C PHE A 293 -12.22 -5.11 12.00
N PRO A 294 -12.75 -5.62 13.11
CA PRO A 294 -12.26 -5.24 14.43
C PRO A 294 -10.83 -5.79 14.66
N LEU A 295 -10.08 -5.23 15.62
CA LEU A 295 -8.72 -5.69 15.94
C LEU A 295 -8.66 -7.20 16.24
N ALA A 296 -9.64 -7.73 16.98
CA ALA A 296 -9.74 -9.16 17.25
C ALA A 296 -10.01 -10.02 16.00
N GLY A 297 -10.58 -9.43 14.95
CA GLY A 297 -10.82 -10.07 13.65
C GLY A 297 -9.62 -10.06 12.71
N PHE A 298 -8.42 -9.73 13.20
CA PHE A 298 -7.20 -9.70 12.40
C PHE A 298 -6.92 -10.99 11.62
N PRO A 299 -7.12 -12.22 12.16
CA PRO A 299 -6.93 -13.44 11.37
C PRO A 299 -7.81 -13.48 10.12
N ASP A 300 -9.10 -13.19 10.27
CA ASP A 300 -10.07 -13.17 9.17
C ASP A 300 -9.73 -12.08 8.13
N ALA A 301 -9.28 -10.92 8.61
CA ALA A 301 -8.82 -9.83 7.75
C ALA A 301 -7.60 -10.22 6.91
N MET A 302 -6.64 -10.94 7.51
CA MET A 302 -5.45 -11.45 6.82
C MET A 302 -5.83 -12.55 5.82
N ASP A 303 -6.73 -13.45 6.17
CA ASP A 303 -7.21 -14.49 5.25
C ASP A 303 -7.96 -13.84 4.08
N HIS A 304 -8.82 -12.85 4.33
CA HIS A 304 -9.48 -12.10 3.27
C HIS A 304 -8.46 -11.41 2.33
N LEU A 305 -7.42 -10.78 2.87
CA LEU A 305 -6.37 -10.17 2.05
C LEU A 305 -5.63 -11.20 1.19
N ARG A 306 -5.33 -12.37 1.76
CA ARG A 306 -4.60 -13.46 1.08
C ARG A 306 -5.36 -14.13 -0.04
N THR A 307 -6.69 -14.02 -0.09
CA THR A 307 -7.47 -14.51 -1.24
C THR A 307 -7.08 -13.84 -2.56
N GLY A 308 -6.44 -12.66 -2.50
CA GLY A 308 -6.13 -11.84 -3.68
C GLY A 308 -7.34 -11.17 -4.32
N HIS A 309 -8.53 -11.36 -3.74
CA HIS A 309 -9.79 -10.82 -4.26
C HIS A 309 -10.28 -9.57 -3.53
N ALA A 310 -9.52 -9.06 -2.57
CA ALA A 310 -9.88 -7.84 -1.86
C ALA A 310 -10.10 -6.66 -2.84
N THR A 311 -11.16 -5.90 -2.60
CA THR A 311 -11.44 -4.65 -3.32
C THR A 311 -10.89 -3.50 -2.49
N GLY A 312 -10.13 -2.58 -3.08
CA GLY A 312 -9.53 -1.49 -2.31
C GLY A 312 -8.68 -1.97 -1.14
N LYS A 313 -8.78 -1.28 -0.02
CA LYS A 313 -8.00 -1.55 1.19
C LYS A 313 -8.80 -2.32 2.24
N VAL A 314 -8.09 -3.17 2.99
CA VAL A 314 -8.62 -3.86 4.18
C VAL A 314 -8.17 -3.10 5.41
N VAL A 315 -9.11 -2.69 6.24
CA VAL A 315 -8.84 -1.81 7.39
C VAL A 315 -9.24 -2.49 8.69
N ILE A 316 -8.39 -2.38 9.68
CA ILE A 316 -8.66 -2.77 11.07
C ILE A 316 -9.11 -1.54 11.83
N VAL A 317 -10.26 -1.63 12.49
CA VAL A 317 -10.84 -0.58 13.33
C VAL A 317 -10.62 -0.92 14.80
N MET A 318 -10.16 0.07 15.57
CA MET A 318 -9.90 -0.12 17.00
C MET A 318 -11.18 -0.03 17.84
N PRO A 319 -11.25 -0.70 19.00
CA PRO A 319 -12.40 -0.61 19.87
C PRO A 319 -12.64 0.83 20.37
N GLY A 320 -13.92 1.23 20.49
CA GLY A 320 -14.28 2.53 21.07
C GLY A 320 -14.18 3.74 20.11
N THR A 321 -14.12 3.51 18.81
CA THR A 321 -13.97 4.55 17.76
C THR A 321 -15.31 4.92 17.06
N ARG A 322 -16.43 4.81 17.76
CA ARG A 322 -17.74 5.32 17.29
C ARG A 322 -18.05 6.65 17.90
#